data_a5a0a32d4e06c493e61ee16c951cb85e
#
_entry.id   a5a0a32d4e06c493e61ee16c951cb85e
#
_cell.length_a   1.000
_cell.length_b   1.000
_cell.length_c   1.000
_cell.angle_alpha   90.00
_cell.angle_beta   90.00
_cell.angle_gamma   90.00
#
_symmetry.space_group_name_H-M   'P 1'
#
loop_
_entity.id
_entity.type
_entity.pdbx_description
1 polymer ?
#
loop_
_entity_poly.entity_id
_entity_poly.type
_entity_poly.pdbx_seq_one_letter_code
_entity_poly.pdbx_strand_id
1 'polypeptide(L)'
;MAAFALSAWVATAQPRLFVKPNEPIGEAKGFHPGRVAWVHNPGVATWDGETGLWVEGRWNDQQKADAMVRQAVMTVAGAKSPKAAWKALFKNFNKTHGKGNKGYKKGETIAIKLNMNNAITHRDTIELNSSPYVTLALVRSLVNDGGVRQQDVIVCEPSRAITDSIYNKIH
;
A
#
# COMPACT_ATOMS: atom_id res chain seq x y z
N MET A 1 -49.18 -9.75 41.50
CA MET A 1 -47.74 -9.38 41.55
C MET A 1 -46.98 -10.38 40.71
N ALA A 2 -46.49 -9.98 39.54
CA ALA A 2 -45.70 -10.84 38.65
C ALA A 2 -44.21 -10.52 38.90
N ALA A 3 -43.45 -11.54 39.27
CA ALA A 3 -42.00 -11.41 39.49
C ALA A 3 -41.27 -11.62 38.16
N PHE A 4 -40.54 -10.58 37.70
CA PHE A 4 -39.63 -10.69 36.56
C PHE A 4 -38.30 -11.23 37.06
N ALA A 5 -37.91 -12.41 36.57
CA ALA A 5 -36.58 -12.95 36.79
C ALA A 5 -35.63 -12.34 35.76
N LEU A 6 -34.64 -11.53 36.21
CA LEU A 6 -33.49 -11.10 35.37
C LEU A 6 -32.52 -12.28 35.27
N SER A 7 -32.39 -12.86 34.07
CA SER A 7 -31.32 -13.78 33.76
C SER A 7 -30.05 -12.98 33.40
N ALA A 8 -29.05 -13.00 34.28
CA ALA A 8 -27.72 -12.45 33.99
C ALA A 8 -26.97 -13.35 33.00
N TRP A 9 -26.70 -12.85 31.79
CA TRP A 9 -25.79 -13.50 30.85
C TRP A 9 -24.35 -13.30 31.32
N VAL A 10 -23.71 -14.36 31.80
CA VAL A 10 -22.30 -14.38 32.08
C VAL A 10 -21.58 -14.53 30.71
N ALA A 11 -21.01 -13.46 30.21
CA ALA A 11 -20.13 -13.54 29.05
C ALA A 11 -18.85 -14.30 29.45
N THR A 12 -18.75 -15.56 29.08
CA THR A 12 -17.51 -16.32 29.21
C THR A 12 -16.51 -15.76 28.22
N ALA A 13 -15.42 -15.15 28.73
CA ALA A 13 -14.32 -14.72 27.92
C ALA A 13 -13.76 -15.95 27.17
N GLN A 14 -13.77 -15.88 25.85
CA GLN A 14 -13.14 -16.93 25.03
C GLN A 14 -11.65 -17.03 25.38
N PRO A 15 -11.11 -18.23 25.58
CA PRO A 15 -9.69 -18.40 25.84
C PRO A 15 -8.90 -17.82 24.65
N ARG A 16 -7.94 -16.93 24.92
CA ARG A 16 -7.03 -16.42 23.89
C ARG A 16 -6.24 -17.60 23.33
N LEU A 17 -6.41 -17.85 22.02
CA LEU A 17 -5.73 -18.94 21.31
C LEU A 17 -4.19 -18.84 21.38
N PHE A 18 -3.65 -17.65 21.65
CA PHE A 18 -2.21 -17.43 21.76
C PHE A 18 -1.88 -16.72 23.08
N VAL A 19 -1.15 -17.40 23.92
CA VAL A 19 -0.70 -16.89 25.22
C VAL A 19 0.59 -16.07 25.09
N LYS A 20 1.38 -16.32 24.07
CA LYS A 20 2.65 -15.63 23.80
C LYS A 20 2.74 -15.26 22.30
N PRO A 21 3.17 -14.04 21.96
CA PRO A 21 3.48 -13.70 20.57
C PRO A 21 4.59 -14.61 20.03
N ASN A 22 4.52 -14.90 18.72
CA ASN A 22 5.61 -15.62 18.06
C ASN A 22 6.89 -14.79 18.13
N GLU A 23 8.01 -15.46 18.33
CA GLU A 23 9.32 -14.81 18.22
C GLU A 23 9.56 -14.39 16.76
N PRO A 24 10.16 -13.21 16.53
CA PRO A 24 10.47 -12.77 15.18
C PRO A 24 11.42 -13.74 14.47
N ILE A 25 11.16 -14.01 13.20
CA ILE A 25 12.05 -14.80 12.34
C ILE A 25 12.95 -13.82 11.57
N GLY A 26 14.25 -13.87 11.83
CA GLY A 26 15.26 -13.00 11.20
C GLY A 26 15.35 -11.62 11.82
N GLU A 27 16.17 -10.77 11.21
CA GLU A 27 16.41 -9.40 11.64
C GLU A 27 15.60 -8.41 10.81
N ALA A 28 14.98 -7.43 11.47
CA ALA A 28 14.30 -6.34 10.79
C ALA A 28 15.31 -5.48 10.03
N LYS A 29 15.13 -5.38 8.71
CA LYS A 29 15.98 -4.57 7.81
C LYS A 29 15.15 -3.40 7.26
N GLY A 30 15.84 -2.35 6.86
CA GLY A 30 15.21 -1.17 6.29
C GLY A 30 15.74 0.12 6.90
N PHE A 31 15.17 1.24 6.48
CA PHE A 31 15.62 2.56 6.92
C PHE A 31 15.37 2.80 8.42
N HIS A 32 14.23 2.33 8.91
CA HIS A 32 13.90 2.29 10.34
C HIS A 32 13.42 0.87 10.66
N PRO A 33 14.31 -0.03 11.10
CA PRO A 33 13.96 -1.43 11.36
C PRO A 33 12.74 -1.56 12.29
N GLY A 34 11.78 -2.40 11.91
CA GLY A 34 10.54 -2.62 12.67
C GLY A 34 9.45 -1.56 12.50
N ARG A 35 9.73 -0.45 11.80
CA ARG A 35 8.68 0.56 11.55
C ARG A 35 7.72 0.09 10.46
N VAL A 36 6.43 0.14 10.78
CA VAL A 36 5.31 -0.06 9.86
C VAL A 36 4.51 1.23 9.79
N ALA A 37 4.16 1.66 8.57
CA ALA A 37 3.21 2.75 8.34
C ALA A 37 1.86 2.17 7.97
N TRP A 38 0.82 2.56 8.70
CA TRP A 38 -0.57 2.25 8.40
C TRP A 38 -1.35 3.55 8.25
N VAL A 39 -2.02 3.71 7.12
CA VAL A 39 -2.83 4.90 6.83
C VAL A 39 -4.22 4.42 6.44
N HIS A 40 -5.24 4.96 7.09
CA HIS A 40 -6.64 4.62 6.85
C HIS A 40 -7.45 5.89 6.54
N ASN A 41 -8.26 5.80 5.48
CA ASN A 41 -9.26 6.80 5.13
C ASN A 41 -10.50 6.09 4.60
N PRO A 42 -11.62 6.04 5.37
CA PRO A 42 -12.83 5.30 4.99
C PRO A 42 -13.49 5.82 3.72
N GLY A 43 -13.19 7.06 3.31
CA GLY A 43 -13.74 7.65 2.10
C GLY A 43 -12.88 7.46 0.85
N VAL A 44 -11.79 6.68 0.90
CA VAL A 44 -10.93 6.45 -0.28
C VAL A 44 -11.51 5.43 -1.24
N ALA A 45 -12.22 4.45 -0.71
CA ALA A 45 -12.93 3.41 -1.48
C ALA A 45 -14.25 3.11 -0.78
N THR A 46 -15.36 3.15 -1.54
CA THR A 46 -16.73 3.06 -0.99
C THR A 46 -17.57 2.02 -1.72
N TRP A 47 -16.93 1.07 -2.44
CA TRP A 47 -17.64 0.01 -3.14
C TRP A 47 -18.50 -0.82 -2.19
N ASP A 48 -19.75 -1.06 -2.59
CA ASP A 48 -20.76 -1.77 -1.81
C ASP A 48 -20.59 -3.31 -1.81
N GLY A 49 -19.69 -3.84 -2.64
CA GLY A 49 -19.46 -5.28 -2.78
C GLY A 49 -20.32 -5.95 -3.85
N GLU A 50 -21.27 -5.24 -4.45
CA GLU A 50 -22.31 -5.81 -5.33
C GLU A 50 -22.42 -5.08 -6.67
N THR A 51 -22.43 -3.73 -6.66
CA THR A 51 -22.76 -2.93 -7.83
C THR A 51 -21.55 -2.62 -8.69
N GLY A 52 -21.47 -3.20 -9.89
CA GLY A 52 -20.37 -2.98 -10.83
C GLY A 52 -19.03 -3.53 -10.33
N LEU A 53 -17.94 -2.86 -10.69
CA LEU A 53 -16.59 -3.27 -10.30
C LEU A 53 -15.98 -2.30 -9.28
N TRP A 54 -15.28 -2.83 -8.31
CA TRP A 54 -14.59 -2.06 -7.26
C TRP A 54 -13.55 -1.05 -7.82
N VAL A 55 -13.07 -1.25 -9.05
CA VAL A 55 -12.11 -0.38 -9.73
C VAL A 55 -12.74 0.86 -10.36
N GLU A 56 -14.06 0.96 -10.41
CA GLU A 56 -14.76 2.08 -11.06
C GLU A 56 -14.56 3.41 -10.33
N GLY A 57 -14.52 4.50 -11.11
CA GLY A 57 -14.25 5.84 -10.58
C GLY A 57 -15.27 6.34 -9.56
N ARG A 58 -16.53 5.88 -9.66
CA ARG A 58 -17.58 6.26 -8.69
C ARG A 58 -17.34 5.73 -7.27
N TRP A 59 -16.54 4.68 -7.14
CA TRP A 59 -16.24 4.05 -5.86
C TRP A 59 -14.94 4.52 -5.23
N ASN A 60 -14.12 5.26 -5.96
CA ASN A 60 -12.75 5.55 -5.56
C ASN A 60 -12.41 7.03 -5.66
N ASP A 61 -11.72 7.55 -4.66
CA ASP A 61 -11.24 8.92 -4.59
C ASP A 61 -9.71 8.97 -4.79
N GLN A 62 -9.27 9.42 -5.96
CA GLN A 62 -7.85 9.50 -6.29
C GLN A 62 -7.10 10.51 -5.44
N GLN A 63 -7.71 11.64 -5.07
CA GLN A 63 -7.02 12.65 -4.25
C GLN A 63 -6.73 12.13 -2.85
N LYS A 64 -7.68 11.39 -2.27
CA LYS A 64 -7.46 10.70 -0.99
C LYS A 64 -6.40 9.62 -1.09
N ALA A 65 -6.38 8.82 -2.17
CA ALA A 65 -5.34 7.84 -2.41
C ALA A 65 -3.94 8.48 -2.52
N ASP A 66 -3.82 9.58 -3.26
CA ASP A 66 -2.57 10.35 -3.38
C ASP A 66 -2.10 10.85 -2.00
N ALA A 67 -3.00 11.40 -1.18
CA ALA A 67 -2.69 11.88 0.16
C ALA A 67 -2.25 10.74 1.09
N MET A 68 -2.94 9.60 1.05
CA MET A 68 -2.61 8.42 1.86
C MET A 68 -1.23 7.85 1.53
N VAL A 69 -0.89 7.73 0.24
CA VAL A 69 0.43 7.24 -0.18
C VAL A 69 1.54 8.19 0.27
N ARG A 70 1.37 9.50 0.09
CA ARG A 70 2.32 10.51 0.59
C ARG A 70 2.52 10.41 2.09
N GLN A 71 1.43 10.28 2.85
CA GLN A 71 1.49 10.11 4.30
C GLN A 71 2.22 8.82 4.69
N ALA A 72 1.94 7.70 4.03
CA ALA A 72 2.61 6.44 4.30
C ALA A 72 4.12 6.53 4.05
N VAL A 73 4.52 7.10 2.92
CA VAL A 73 5.94 7.30 2.56
C VAL A 73 6.66 8.20 3.57
N MET A 74 6.04 9.30 3.98
CA MET A 74 6.58 10.18 5.02
C MET A 74 6.73 9.45 6.36
N THR A 75 5.72 8.70 6.76
CA THR A 75 5.72 7.97 8.03
C THR A 75 6.82 6.90 8.06
N VAL A 76 6.94 6.09 7.00
CA VAL A 76 8.00 5.07 6.90
C VAL A 76 9.38 5.69 6.96
N ALA A 77 9.59 6.81 6.25
CA ALA A 77 10.87 7.50 6.23
C ALA A 77 11.14 8.37 7.47
N GLY A 78 10.13 8.64 8.31
CA GLY A 78 10.25 9.60 9.41
C GLY A 78 10.52 11.04 8.93
N ALA A 79 9.99 11.42 7.76
CA ALA A 79 10.28 12.69 7.11
C ALA A 79 9.08 13.65 7.14
N LYS A 80 9.36 14.95 7.09
CA LYS A 80 8.34 16.01 7.17
C LYS A 80 7.73 16.38 5.82
N SER A 81 8.25 15.85 4.71
CA SER A 81 7.70 16.06 3.36
C SER A 81 7.92 14.84 2.48
N PRO A 82 7.06 14.60 1.46
CA PRO A 82 7.22 13.47 0.55
C PRO A 82 8.58 13.50 -0.19
N LYS A 83 9.03 14.66 -0.62
CA LYS A 83 10.35 14.85 -1.25
C LYS A 83 11.51 14.44 -0.34
N ALA A 84 11.47 14.86 0.92
CA ALA A 84 12.48 14.47 1.91
C ALA A 84 12.45 12.97 2.20
N ALA A 85 11.24 12.38 2.24
CA ALA A 85 11.04 10.96 2.45
C ALA A 85 11.66 10.12 1.32
N TRP A 86 11.34 10.40 0.06
CA TRP A 86 11.93 9.70 -1.08
C TRP A 86 13.45 9.84 -1.13
N LYS A 87 13.96 11.06 -0.90
CA LYS A 87 15.40 11.29 -0.84
C LYS A 87 16.08 10.42 0.22
N ALA A 88 15.48 10.30 1.40
CA ALA A 88 16.02 9.50 2.49
C ALA A 88 15.97 7.99 2.17
N LEU A 89 14.86 7.51 1.63
CA LEU A 89 14.69 6.11 1.25
C LEU A 89 15.66 5.68 0.15
N PHE A 90 15.83 6.46 -0.91
CA PHE A 90 16.80 6.19 -1.97
C PHE A 90 18.25 6.21 -1.48
N LYS A 91 18.59 7.17 -0.62
CA LYS A 91 19.92 7.21 -0.01
C LYS A 91 20.19 5.99 0.85
N ASN A 92 19.23 5.58 1.66
CA ASN A 92 19.37 4.38 2.48
C ASN A 92 19.56 3.13 1.61
N PHE A 93 18.71 2.96 0.60
CA PHE A 93 18.84 1.84 -0.34
C PHE A 93 20.23 1.80 -0.99
N ASN A 94 20.68 2.90 -1.56
CA ASN A 94 21.97 2.96 -2.22
C ASN A 94 23.14 2.73 -1.27
N LYS A 95 23.06 3.26 -0.06
CA LYS A 95 24.08 3.04 0.98
C LYS A 95 24.18 1.56 1.37
N THR A 96 23.04 0.91 1.63
CA THR A 96 23.01 -0.50 2.05
C THR A 96 23.36 -1.49 0.94
N HIS A 97 23.31 -1.05 -0.33
CA HIS A 97 23.69 -1.86 -1.50
C HIS A 97 25.07 -1.47 -2.07
N GLY A 98 25.92 -0.79 -1.30
CA GLY A 98 27.29 -0.46 -1.71
C GLY A 98 27.41 0.64 -2.77
N LYS A 99 26.30 1.32 -3.12
CA LYS A 99 26.27 2.40 -4.12
C LYS A 99 26.62 3.80 -3.55
N GLY A 100 26.95 3.87 -2.25
CA GLY A 100 27.25 5.10 -1.53
C GLY A 100 26.01 5.88 -1.09
N ASN A 101 26.23 7.01 -0.37
CA ASN A 101 25.13 7.84 0.18
C ASN A 101 24.54 8.78 -0.90
N LYS A 102 23.95 8.19 -1.92
CA LYS A 102 23.39 8.90 -3.10
C LYS A 102 21.88 8.63 -3.19
N GLY A 103 21.11 9.64 -3.59
CA GLY A 103 19.70 9.47 -3.94
C GLY A 103 19.56 8.81 -5.32
N TYR A 104 18.31 8.77 -5.82
CA TYR A 104 18.02 8.32 -7.17
C TYR A 104 18.84 9.13 -8.20
N LYS A 105 19.38 8.44 -9.22
CA LYS A 105 20.08 9.00 -10.36
C LYS A 105 19.28 8.71 -11.63
N LYS A 106 19.15 9.69 -12.51
CA LYS A 106 18.50 9.54 -13.82
C LYS A 106 19.08 8.34 -14.58
N GLY A 107 18.20 7.46 -15.08
CA GLY A 107 18.55 6.21 -15.74
C GLY A 107 18.61 4.98 -14.83
N GLU A 108 18.43 5.15 -13.51
CA GLU A 108 18.20 4.01 -12.61
C GLU A 108 16.76 3.55 -12.70
N THR A 109 16.53 2.27 -12.93
CA THR A 109 15.19 1.69 -13.01
C THR A 109 14.59 1.53 -11.61
N ILE A 110 13.38 2.03 -11.42
CA ILE A 110 12.56 1.82 -10.23
C ILE A 110 11.43 0.86 -10.60
N ALA A 111 11.46 -0.34 -10.07
CA ALA A 111 10.43 -1.34 -10.27
C ALA A 111 9.39 -1.30 -9.15
N ILE A 112 8.11 -1.22 -9.53
CA ILE A 112 6.96 -1.36 -8.65
C ILE A 112 6.34 -2.72 -8.93
N LYS A 113 6.55 -3.68 -8.02
CA LYS A 113 5.90 -4.98 -8.10
C LYS A 113 4.50 -4.89 -7.52
N LEU A 114 3.51 -5.26 -8.30
CA LEU A 114 2.12 -5.37 -7.88
C LEU A 114 1.78 -6.79 -7.46
N ASN A 115 0.71 -6.93 -6.68
CA ASN A 115 0.11 -8.21 -6.33
C ASN A 115 -1.19 -8.39 -7.12
N MET A 116 -1.12 -9.21 -8.18
CA MET A 116 -2.22 -9.46 -9.10
C MET A 116 -2.66 -10.93 -9.03
N ASN A 117 -2.89 -11.45 -7.81
CA ASN A 117 -3.11 -12.88 -7.58
C ASN A 117 -4.32 -13.44 -8.34
N ASN A 118 -5.34 -12.63 -8.56
CA ASN A 118 -6.58 -13.02 -9.23
C ASN A 118 -6.64 -12.60 -10.71
N ALA A 119 -5.63 -11.89 -11.23
CA ALA A 119 -5.62 -11.41 -12.61
C ALA A 119 -5.01 -12.46 -13.56
N ILE A 120 -5.83 -13.41 -14.01
CA ILE A 120 -5.45 -14.39 -15.03
C ILE A 120 -5.40 -13.74 -16.42
N THR A 121 -6.25 -12.75 -16.66
CA THR A 121 -6.31 -11.97 -17.90
C THR A 121 -6.18 -10.48 -17.60
N HIS A 122 -6.07 -9.65 -18.65
CA HIS A 122 -6.05 -8.18 -18.49
C HIS A 122 -7.41 -7.58 -18.09
N ARG A 123 -8.51 -8.34 -18.13
CA ARG A 123 -9.84 -7.86 -17.78
C ARG A 123 -9.99 -7.70 -16.27
N ASP A 124 -10.62 -6.61 -15.87
CA ASP A 124 -11.02 -6.42 -14.47
C ASP A 124 -12.21 -7.32 -14.12
N THR A 125 -12.20 -7.82 -12.90
CA THR A 125 -13.24 -8.68 -12.33
C THR A 125 -13.65 -8.16 -10.95
N ILE A 126 -14.61 -8.80 -10.31
CA ILE A 126 -14.99 -8.51 -8.91
C ILE A 126 -13.91 -8.92 -7.92
N GLU A 127 -12.97 -9.75 -8.34
CA GLU A 127 -11.89 -10.23 -7.49
C GLU A 127 -10.87 -9.14 -7.21
N LEU A 128 -10.43 -9.05 -5.97
CA LEU A 128 -9.53 -8.00 -5.52
C LEU A 128 -8.09 -8.27 -5.96
N ASN A 129 -7.48 -7.24 -6.51
CA ASN A 129 -6.07 -7.17 -6.88
C ASN A 129 -5.44 -5.87 -6.31
N SER A 130 -4.24 -5.52 -6.72
CA SER A 130 -3.67 -4.22 -6.40
C SER A 130 -4.55 -3.09 -6.95
N SER A 131 -4.81 -2.09 -6.12
CA SER A 131 -5.68 -0.97 -6.49
C SER A 131 -5.03 -0.09 -7.57
N PRO A 132 -5.73 0.20 -8.69
CA PRO A 132 -5.25 1.14 -9.70
C PRO A 132 -5.04 2.55 -9.14
N TYR A 133 -5.83 2.97 -8.15
CA TYR A 133 -5.72 4.28 -7.51
C TYR A 133 -4.50 4.41 -6.62
N VAL A 134 -4.19 3.38 -5.83
CA VAL A 134 -2.97 3.34 -5.02
C VAL A 134 -1.73 3.21 -5.91
N THR A 135 -1.81 2.43 -6.99
CA THR A 135 -0.73 2.29 -7.96
C THR A 135 -0.40 3.63 -8.60
N LEU A 136 -1.42 4.36 -9.12
CA LEU A 136 -1.23 5.70 -9.68
C LEU A 136 -0.69 6.68 -8.64
N ALA A 137 -1.20 6.65 -7.40
CA ALA A 137 -0.73 7.51 -6.32
C ALA A 137 0.75 7.29 -6.03
N LEU A 138 1.22 6.04 -6.03
CA LEU A 138 2.63 5.70 -5.84
C LEU A 138 3.50 6.19 -7.00
N VAL A 139 3.07 5.95 -8.25
CA VAL A 139 3.77 6.46 -9.45
C VAL A 139 3.87 7.98 -9.42
N ARG A 140 2.77 8.68 -9.14
CA ARG A 140 2.74 10.15 -9.00
C ARG A 140 3.68 10.66 -7.92
N SER A 141 3.69 10.01 -6.76
CA SER A 141 4.57 10.41 -5.67
C SER A 141 6.05 10.19 -6.02
N LEU A 142 6.40 9.08 -6.67
CA LEU A 142 7.76 8.83 -7.17
C LEU A 142 8.20 9.89 -8.17
N VAL A 143 7.35 10.24 -9.13
CA VAL A 143 7.69 11.21 -10.19
C VAL A 143 7.70 12.64 -9.64
N ASN A 144 6.62 13.07 -9.00
CA ASN A 144 6.42 14.47 -8.62
C ASN A 144 7.18 14.84 -7.34
N ASP A 145 7.21 13.94 -6.36
CA ASP A 145 7.86 14.20 -5.07
C ASP A 145 9.29 13.63 -5.05
N GLY A 146 9.49 12.43 -5.59
CA GLY A 146 10.79 11.74 -5.64
C GLY A 146 11.72 12.23 -6.74
N GLY A 147 11.18 12.92 -7.76
CA GLY A 147 11.93 13.41 -8.93
C GLY A 147 12.41 12.28 -9.85
N VAL A 148 11.77 11.12 -9.80
CA VAL A 148 12.05 10.00 -10.70
C VAL A 148 11.46 10.30 -12.08
N ARG A 149 12.21 10.04 -13.15
CA ARG A 149 11.68 10.20 -14.51
C ARG A 149 10.64 9.12 -14.79
N GLN A 150 9.54 9.45 -15.44
CA GLN A 150 8.48 8.48 -15.79
C GLN A 150 9.05 7.25 -16.50
N GLN A 151 9.92 7.44 -17.47
CA GLN A 151 10.58 6.37 -18.24
C GLN A 151 11.51 5.46 -17.41
N ASP A 152 11.84 5.86 -16.20
CA ASP A 152 12.66 5.07 -15.28
C ASP A 152 11.80 4.26 -14.29
N VAL A 153 10.45 4.37 -14.38
CA VAL A 153 9.50 3.60 -13.56
C VAL A 153 8.93 2.45 -14.37
N ILE A 154 9.02 1.24 -13.82
CA ILE A 154 8.38 0.04 -14.36
C ILE A 154 7.37 -0.47 -13.34
N VAL A 155 6.12 -0.66 -13.77
CA VAL A 155 5.10 -1.33 -12.99
C VAL A 155 4.94 -2.74 -13.54
N CYS A 156 5.07 -3.75 -12.69
CA CYS A 156 5.10 -5.15 -13.14
C CYS A 156 4.46 -6.12 -12.14
N GLU A 157 4.01 -7.23 -12.68
CA GLU A 157 3.71 -8.47 -11.96
C GLU A 157 4.27 -9.63 -12.80
N PRO A 158 5.31 -10.34 -12.35
CA PRO A 158 6.00 -11.33 -13.18
C PRO A 158 5.17 -12.56 -13.56
N SER A 159 4.12 -12.88 -12.80
CA SER A 159 3.37 -14.14 -12.95
C SER A 159 1.90 -13.97 -13.33
N ARG A 160 1.42 -12.74 -13.46
CA ARG A 160 0.01 -12.41 -13.73
C ARG A 160 -0.12 -11.24 -14.70
N ALA A 161 -1.31 -11.08 -15.26
CA ALA A 161 -1.61 -9.95 -16.12
C ALA A 161 -1.74 -8.64 -15.28
N ILE A 162 -1.37 -7.54 -15.90
CA ILE A 162 -1.78 -6.20 -15.42
C ILE A 162 -3.15 -5.93 -16.01
N THR A 163 -4.13 -5.56 -15.16
CA THR A 163 -5.50 -5.32 -15.62
C THR A 163 -5.63 -3.98 -16.34
N ASP A 164 -6.68 -3.88 -17.19
CA ASP A 164 -6.96 -2.68 -17.98
C ASP A 164 -7.13 -1.43 -17.10
N SER A 165 -7.76 -1.56 -15.94
CA SER A 165 -7.93 -0.44 -15.01
C SER A 165 -6.61 0.12 -14.50
N ILE A 166 -5.63 -0.73 -14.21
CA ILE A 166 -4.28 -0.30 -13.83
C ILE A 166 -3.57 0.30 -15.02
N TYR A 167 -3.52 -0.42 -16.16
CA TYR A 167 -2.83 0.03 -17.36
C TYR A 167 -3.31 1.41 -17.80
N ASN A 168 -4.63 1.58 -18.01
CA ASN A 168 -5.22 2.83 -18.49
C ASN A 168 -5.06 4.00 -17.49
N LYS A 169 -4.83 3.71 -16.22
CA LYS A 169 -4.69 4.73 -15.19
C LYS A 169 -3.26 5.28 -15.07
N ILE A 170 -2.26 4.45 -15.35
CA ILE A 170 -0.83 4.79 -15.15
C ILE A 170 -0.09 5.09 -16.46
N HIS A 171 -0.70 4.83 -17.62
CA HIS A 171 -0.10 5.00 -18.97
C HIS A 171 -0.32 6.39 -19.61
#